data_bfc5633c457a1f2c07e1a44b569c4b45
#
_entry.id   bfc5633c457a1f2c07e1a44b569c4b45
#
_cell.length_a   1.000
_cell.length_b   1.000
_cell.length_c   1.000
_cell.angle_alpha   90.00
_cell.angle_beta   90.00
_cell.angle_gamma   90.00
#
_symmetry.space_group_name_H-M   'P 1'
#
loop_
_entity.id
_entity.type
_entity.pdbx_description
1 polymer ?
#
loop_
_entity_poly.entity_id
_entity_poly.type
_entity_poly.pdbx_seq_one_letter_code
_entity_poly.pdbx_strand_id
1 'polypeptide(L)'
;ILGYVRVESFSFPFLDIVLYFILFVVVAFHEEIMLRGYILRSLMESMNRYLALAISSLIFMTVHLLNPNISFLGAVNLFLAGIVLGIYYVHKSNLWLPIGMHLTWNFFQGPIFGFEVSGIKSQSLIKQTVNGSDLITGGKFGFEASLVATVLIVVVILYLDKNYREQK
;
A
#
# COMPACT_ATOMS: atom_id res chain seq x y z
N ILE A 1 4.03 -12.40 -19.67
CA ILE A 1 4.89 -13.58 -19.82
C ILE A 1 4.20 -14.82 -19.24
N LEU A 2 3.53 -14.72 -18.08
CA LEU A 2 2.80 -15.87 -17.50
C LEU A 2 1.32 -15.95 -17.91
N GLY A 3 0.82 -14.99 -18.72
CA GLY A 3 -0.58 -14.96 -19.16
C GLY A 3 -1.62 -14.63 -18.09
N TYR A 4 -1.19 -14.26 -16.88
CA TYR A 4 -2.10 -13.94 -15.77
C TYR A 4 -2.78 -12.60 -15.90
N VAL A 5 -2.20 -11.67 -16.64
CA VAL A 5 -2.76 -10.34 -16.92
C VAL A 5 -2.79 -10.15 -18.43
N ARG A 6 -3.97 -9.86 -18.96
CA ARG A 6 -4.19 -9.56 -20.37
C ARG A 6 -4.71 -8.13 -20.49
N VAL A 7 -3.97 -7.30 -21.21
CA VAL A 7 -4.42 -5.96 -21.58
C VAL A 7 -5.50 -6.09 -22.65
N GLU A 8 -6.67 -5.54 -22.39
CA GLU A 8 -7.83 -5.56 -23.30
C GLU A 8 -7.85 -4.29 -24.17
N SER A 9 -7.69 -3.14 -23.55
CA SER A 9 -7.71 -1.85 -24.24
C SER A 9 -7.05 -0.76 -23.41
N PHE A 10 -6.77 0.37 -24.07
CA PHE A 10 -6.39 1.61 -23.42
C PHE A 10 -7.56 2.59 -23.50
N SER A 11 -7.82 3.30 -22.42
CA SER A 11 -8.80 4.38 -22.36
C SER A 11 -8.20 5.55 -21.59
N PHE A 12 -8.62 6.78 -21.91
CA PHE A 12 -8.12 7.94 -21.18
C PHE A 12 -9.29 8.68 -20.52
N PRO A 13 -9.85 8.15 -19.44
CA PRO A 13 -10.91 8.80 -18.68
C PRO A 13 -10.30 9.93 -17.83
N PHE A 14 -9.98 11.05 -18.50
CA PHE A 14 -9.20 12.15 -17.91
C PHE A 14 -9.76 12.65 -16.58
N LEU A 15 -11.07 12.91 -16.54
CA LEU A 15 -11.71 13.42 -15.33
C LEU A 15 -11.62 12.42 -14.17
N ASP A 16 -11.88 11.13 -14.43
CA ASP A 16 -11.78 10.08 -13.41
C ASP A 16 -10.34 9.95 -12.89
N ILE A 17 -9.34 9.97 -13.78
CA ILE A 17 -7.93 9.91 -13.39
C ILE A 17 -7.57 11.08 -12.47
N VAL A 18 -7.99 12.30 -12.81
CA VAL A 18 -7.75 13.50 -11.97
C VAL A 18 -8.46 13.35 -10.62
N LEU A 19 -9.72 12.92 -10.60
CA LEU A 19 -10.49 12.75 -9.37
C LEU A 19 -9.88 11.66 -8.47
N TYR A 20 -9.45 10.52 -9.03
CA TYR A 20 -8.76 9.49 -8.27
C TYR A 20 -7.39 9.94 -7.76
N PHE A 21 -6.65 10.75 -8.54
CA PHE A 21 -5.41 11.35 -8.05
C PHE A 21 -5.65 12.20 -6.81
N ILE A 22 -6.64 13.11 -6.87
CA ILE A 22 -7.01 13.97 -5.72
C ILE A 22 -7.47 13.11 -4.55
N LEU A 23 -8.31 12.10 -4.78
CA LEU A 23 -8.76 11.17 -3.75
C LEU A 23 -7.58 10.49 -3.05
N PHE A 24 -6.64 9.92 -3.81
CA PHE A 24 -5.49 9.22 -3.23
C PHE A 24 -4.48 10.16 -2.57
N VAL A 25 -4.39 11.42 -3.00
CA VAL A 25 -3.67 12.44 -2.23
C VAL A 25 -4.31 12.61 -0.86
N VAL A 26 -5.62 12.81 -0.78
CA VAL A 26 -6.34 12.98 0.49
C VAL A 26 -6.20 11.73 1.37
N VAL A 27 -6.38 10.54 0.80
CA VAL A 27 -6.24 9.26 1.52
C VAL A 27 -4.83 9.12 2.09
N ALA A 28 -3.79 9.30 1.27
CA ALA A 28 -2.40 9.15 1.71
C ALA A 28 -2.05 10.17 2.82
N PHE A 29 -2.45 11.43 2.69
CA PHE A 29 -2.24 12.41 3.74
C PHE A 29 -2.99 12.06 5.02
N HIS A 30 -4.28 11.74 4.92
CA HIS A 30 -5.11 11.41 6.06
C HIS A 30 -4.56 10.20 6.83
N GLU A 31 -4.27 9.11 6.14
CA GLU A 31 -3.84 7.87 6.78
C GLU A 31 -2.41 7.99 7.34
N GLU A 32 -1.47 8.60 6.61
CA GLU A 32 -0.10 8.73 7.11
C GLU A 32 0.02 9.73 8.26
N ILE A 33 -0.72 10.83 8.25
CA ILE A 33 -0.76 11.76 9.38
C ILE A 33 -1.35 11.08 10.61
N MET A 34 -2.46 10.36 10.48
CA MET A 34 -3.08 9.65 11.60
C MET A 34 -2.21 8.51 12.13
N LEU A 35 -1.75 7.63 11.25
CA LEU A 35 -1.11 6.39 11.67
C LEU A 35 0.37 6.57 12.00
N ARG A 36 1.10 7.38 11.24
CA ARG A 36 2.54 7.62 11.46
C ARG A 36 2.79 8.90 12.23
N GLY A 37 2.13 9.98 11.83
CA GLY A 37 2.29 11.28 12.46
C GLY A 37 1.78 11.33 13.90
N TYR A 38 0.68 10.63 14.19
CA TYR A 38 0.06 10.64 15.51
C TYR A 38 0.26 9.31 16.27
N ILE A 39 -0.31 8.20 15.77
CA ILE A 39 -0.33 6.93 16.52
C ILE A 39 1.08 6.38 16.71
N LEU A 40 1.85 6.18 15.63
CA LEU A 40 3.21 5.64 15.72
C LEU A 40 4.10 6.54 16.57
N ARG A 41 4.04 7.85 16.36
CA ARG A 41 4.81 8.81 17.14
C ARG A 41 4.50 8.72 18.64
N SER A 42 3.22 8.74 19.02
CA SER A 42 2.80 8.65 20.43
C SER A 42 3.23 7.32 21.07
N LEU A 43 3.14 6.21 20.34
CA LEU A 43 3.61 4.91 20.81
C LEU A 43 5.14 4.89 21.00
N MET A 44 5.91 5.53 20.12
CA MET A 44 7.37 5.63 20.24
C MET A 44 7.83 6.42 21.46
N GLU A 45 6.99 7.28 22.03
CA GLU A 45 7.28 7.99 23.29
C GLU A 45 7.18 7.06 24.51
N SER A 46 6.41 5.97 24.42
CA SER A 46 6.09 5.07 25.56
C SER A 46 6.75 3.72 25.47
N MET A 47 7.22 3.30 24.28
CA MET A 47 7.76 1.97 24.06
C MET A 47 8.87 1.91 22.99
N ASN A 48 9.48 0.72 22.83
CA ASN A 48 10.47 0.52 21.78
C ASN A 48 9.88 0.82 20.40
N ARG A 49 10.61 1.59 19.60
CA ARG A 49 10.18 2.08 18.26
C ARG A 49 9.74 0.98 17.30
N TYR A 50 10.35 -0.22 17.35
CA TYR A 50 9.95 -1.32 16.47
C TYR A 50 8.67 -2.01 16.97
N LEU A 51 8.47 -2.07 18.29
CA LEU A 51 7.18 -2.51 18.84
C LEU A 51 6.08 -1.51 18.51
N ALA A 52 6.34 -0.21 18.64
CA ALA A 52 5.43 0.85 18.22
C ALA A 52 5.06 0.75 16.74
N LEU A 53 6.06 0.47 15.88
CA LEU A 53 5.86 0.24 14.45
C LEU A 53 4.95 -0.98 14.20
N ALA A 54 5.20 -2.10 14.87
CA ALA A 54 4.38 -3.29 14.72
C ALA A 54 2.92 -3.05 15.14
N ILE A 55 2.70 -2.35 16.25
CA ILE A 55 1.33 -2.01 16.72
C ILE A 55 0.65 -1.04 15.74
N SER A 56 1.32 0.01 15.28
CA SER A 56 0.76 0.93 14.30
C SER A 56 0.42 0.23 12.98
N SER A 57 1.26 -0.72 12.54
CA SER A 57 1.01 -1.53 11.35
C SER A 57 -0.15 -2.50 11.53
N LEU A 58 -0.32 -3.06 12.73
CA LEU A 58 -1.47 -3.89 13.07
C LEU A 58 -2.78 -3.07 13.03
N ILE A 59 -2.75 -1.84 13.54
CA ILE A 59 -3.90 -0.93 13.45
C ILE A 59 -4.22 -0.62 11.98
N PHE A 60 -3.18 -0.30 11.16
CA PHE A 60 -3.35 -0.09 9.72
C PHE A 60 -4.05 -1.26 9.04
N MET A 61 -3.57 -2.47 9.26
CA MET A 61 -4.19 -3.70 8.76
C MET A 61 -5.65 -3.81 9.25
N THR A 62 -5.88 -3.60 10.55
CA THR A 62 -7.20 -3.83 11.17
C THR A 62 -8.28 -2.92 10.59
N VAL A 63 -7.98 -1.65 10.33
CA VAL A 63 -8.96 -0.73 9.72
C VAL A 63 -9.33 -1.13 8.29
N HIS A 64 -8.45 -1.87 7.60
CA HIS A 64 -8.69 -2.39 6.26
C HIS A 64 -9.41 -3.76 6.22
N LEU A 65 -9.59 -4.44 7.36
CA LEU A 65 -10.30 -5.74 7.39
C LEU A 65 -11.77 -5.64 6.97
N LEU A 66 -12.36 -4.44 6.98
CA LEU A 66 -13.72 -4.19 6.51
C LEU A 66 -13.80 -3.98 4.99
N ASN A 67 -12.67 -3.93 4.30
CA ASN A 67 -12.65 -3.75 2.86
C ASN A 67 -13.17 -5.00 2.13
N PRO A 68 -13.85 -4.83 0.98
CA PRO A 68 -14.38 -5.95 0.24
C PRO A 68 -13.27 -6.87 -0.28
N ASN A 69 -13.58 -8.16 -0.36
CA ASN A 69 -12.72 -9.20 -0.94
C ASN A 69 -11.35 -9.40 -0.25
N ILE A 70 -11.18 -8.92 0.99
CA ILE A 70 -9.94 -9.14 1.74
C ILE A 70 -9.64 -10.63 1.87
N SER A 71 -8.41 -11.03 1.57
CA SER A 71 -7.91 -12.38 1.77
C SER A 71 -6.94 -12.41 2.97
N PHE A 72 -6.64 -13.61 3.49
CA PHE A 72 -5.62 -13.75 4.53
C PHE A 72 -4.27 -13.15 4.09
N LEU A 73 -3.85 -13.45 2.86
CA LEU A 73 -2.60 -12.90 2.31
C LEU A 73 -2.68 -11.37 2.14
N GLY A 74 -3.84 -10.84 1.74
CA GLY A 74 -4.09 -9.40 1.71
C GLY A 74 -3.93 -8.74 3.07
N ALA A 75 -4.48 -9.35 4.13
CA ALA A 75 -4.30 -8.85 5.49
C ALA A 75 -2.83 -8.88 5.93
N VAL A 76 -2.10 -9.97 5.66
CA VAL A 76 -0.65 -10.05 5.94
C VAL A 76 0.11 -8.95 5.17
N ASN A 77 -0.19 -8.76 3.90
CA ASN A 77 0.47 -7.73 3.09
C ASN A 77 0.12 -6.30 3.54
N LEU A 78 -1.10 -6.05 4.00
CA LEU A 78 -1.46 -4.77 4.63
C LEU A 78 -0.67 -4.50 5.91
N PHE A 79 -0.47 -5.52 6.75
CA PHE A 79 0.42 -5.39 7.90
C PHE A 79 1.86 -5.05 7.48
N LEU A 80 2.40 -5.75 6.49
CA LEU A 80 3.73 -5.50 5.95
C LEU A 80 3.83 -4.13 5.28
N ALA A 81 2.81 -3.68 4.55
CA ALA A 81 2.72 -2.34 3.99
C ALA A 81 2.73 -1.28 5.10
N GLY A 82 2.03 -1.55 6.21
CA GLY A 82 2.12 -0.74 7.42
C GLY A 82 3.56 -0.57 7.91
N ILE A 83 4.35 -1.64 7.91
CA ILE A 83 5.78 -1.60 8.26
C ILE A 83 6.59 -0.80 7.24
N VAL A 84 6.40 -1.01 5.92
CA VAL A 84 7.10 -0.23 4.87
C VAL A 84 6.90 1.27 5.07
N LEU A 85 5.64 1.68 5.20
CA LEU A 85 5.28 3.09 5.32
C LEU A 85 5.76 3.70 6.64
N GLY A 86 5.86 2.89 7.71
CA GLY A 86 6.30 3.36 9.03
C GLY A 86 7.80 3.29 9.28
N ILE A 87 8.55 2.36 8.65
CA ILE A 87 9.97 2.15 8.97
C ILE A 87 10.84 3.37 8.66
N TYR A 88 10.56 4.08 7.57
CA TYR A 88 11.24 5.33 7.27
C TYR A 88 10.97 6.40 8.35
N TYR A 89 9.70 6.51 8.77
CA TYR A 89 9.31 7.45 9.83
C TYR A 89 10.01 7.16 11.16
N VAL A 90 10.17 5.89 11.51
CA VAL A 90 10.92 5.44 12.71
C VAL A 90 12.35 5.96 12.73
N HIS A 91 12.98 6.08 11.57
CA HIS A 91 14.38 6.53 11.46
C HIS A 91 14.53 8.05 11.25
N LYS A 92 13.60 8.68 10.52
CA LYS A 92 13.75 10.05 10.02
C LYS A 92 12.68 11.03 10.54
N SER A 93 11.63 10.55 11.21
CA SER A 93 10.50 11.38 11.70
C SER A 93 9.92 12.30 10.62
N ASN A 94 9.84 11.81 9.39
CA ASN A 94 9.42 12.56 8.21
C ASN A 94 8.34 11.79 7.47
N LEU A 95 7.23 12.47 7.13
CA LEU A 95 6.05 11.87 6.49
C LEU A 95 6.06 11.92 4.95
N TRP A 96 6.95 12.70 4.33
CA TRP A 96 6.89 12.89 2.87
C TRP A 96 7.12 11.60 2.08
N LEU A 97 8.08 10.77 2.51
CA LEU A 97 8.32 9.50 1.83
C LEU A 97 7.15 8.51 2.00
N PRO A 98 6.63 8.25 3.22
CA PRO A 98 5.42 7.42 3.39
C PRO A 98 4.23 7.92 2.58
N ILE A 99 3.92 9.22 2.63
CA ILE A 99 2.81 9.81 1.85
C ILE A 99 3.04 9.60 0.34
N GLY A 100 4.25 9.87 -0.15
CA GLY A 100 4.60 9.67 -1.56
C GLY A 100 4.48 8.22 -2.01
N MET A 101 4.98 7.28 -1.20
CA MET A 101 4.89 5.84 -1.48
C MET A 101 3.43 5.36 -1.48
N HIS A 102 2.64 5.76 -0.50
CA HIS A 102 1.24 5.40 -0.38
C HIS A 102 0.42 5.93 -1.57
N LEU A 103 0.56 7.23 -1.86
CA LEU A 103 -0.08 7.87 -3.02
C LEU A 103 0.28 7.17 -4.33
N THR A 104 1.58 6.97 -4.58
CA THR A 104 2.04 6.38 -5.84
C THR A 104 1.59 4.94 -5.98
N TRP A 105 1.63 4.15 -4.91
CA TRP A 105 1.13 2.79 -4.94
C TRP A 105 -0.34 2.74 -5.35
N ASN A 106 -1.22 3.46 -4.63
CA ASN A 106 -2.66 3.44 -4.90
C ASN A 106 -2.99 3.98 -6.30
N PHE A 107 -2.35 5.08 -6.70
CA PHE A 107 -2.63 5.73 -7.98
C PHE A 107 -2.17 4.87 -9.17
N PHE A 108 -0.97 4.30 -9.10
CA PHE A 108 -0.49 3.45 -10.19
C PHE A 108 -1.21 2.10 -10.22
N GLN A 109 -1.46 1.47 -9.07
CA GLN A 109 -2.17 0.19 -9.04
C GLN A 109 -3.58 0.31 -9.63
N GLY A 110 -4.37 1.29 -9.22
CA GLY A 110 -5.75 1.47 -9.66
C GLY A 110 -5.87 2.26 -10.97
N PRO A 111 -5.86 3.60 -10.94
CA PRO A 111 -6.16 4.45 -12.09
C PRO A 111 -5.24 4.25 -13.29
N ILE A 112 -4.01 3.84 -13.10
CA ILE A 112 -3.10 3.61 -14.22
C ILE A 112 -3.18 2.15 -14.70
N PHE A 113 -2.91 1.18 -13.84
CA PHE A 113 -2.79 -0.22 -14.26
C PHE A 113 -4.11 -1.00 -14.24
N GLY A 114 -5.17 -0.50 -13.56
CA GLY A 114 -6.50 -1.10 -13.58
C GLY A 114 -6.68 -2.32 -12.67
N PHE A 115 -5.80 -2.49 -11.67
CA PHE A 115 -6.07 -3.41 -10.57
C PHE A 115 -7.03 -2.78 -9.56
N GLU A 116 -7.75 -3.58 -8.80
CA GLU A 116 -8.42 -3.10 -7.60
C GLU A 116 -7.38 -2.58 -6.59
N VAL A 117 -7.75 -1.55 -5.83
CA VAL A 117 -6.98 -1.02 -4.70
C VAL A 117 -7.77 -1.31 -3.43
N SER A 118 -7.23 -2.14 -2.57
CA SER A 118 -7.90 -2.58 -1.33
C SER A 118 -9.33 -3.09 -1.57
N GLY A 119 -9.53 -3.83 -2.68
CA GLY A 119 -10.82 -4.38 -3.08
C GLY A 119 -11.76 -3.40 -3.78
N ILE A 120 -11.34 -2.16 -4.03
CA ILE A 120 -12.15 -1.13 -4.67
C ILE A 120 -11.68 -0.92 -6.12
N LYS A 121 -12.63 -1.02 -7.05
CA LYS A 121 -12.36 -0.84 -8.48
C LYS A 121 -12.44 0.64 -8.87
N SER A 122 -11.49 1.09 -9.68
CA SER A 122 -11.46 2.42 -10.29
C SER A 122 -11.60 2.37 -11.81
N GLN A 123 -11.98 3.48 -12.44
CA GLN A 123 -11.74 3.67 -13.87
C GLN A 123 -10.23 3.81 -14.09
N SER A 124 -9.72 3.22 -15.18
CA SER A 124 -8.28 3.13 -15.40
C SER A 124 -7.87 3.41 -16.83
N LEU A 125 -6.61 3.83 -16.98
CA LEU A 125 -5.95 4.01 -18.27
C LEU A 125 -5.81 2.67 -19.00
N ILE A 126 -5.39 1.63 -18.29
CA ILE A 126 -5.25 0.28 -18.83
C ILE A 126 -6.45 -0.54 -18.36
N LYS A 127 -7.25 -1.01 -19.31
CA LYS A 127 -8.28 -2.01 -19.05
C LYS A 127 -7.68 -3.39 -19.23
N GLN A 128 -7.78 -4.20 -18.18
CA GLN A 128 -7.19 -5.54 -18.17
C GLN A 128 -8.14 -6.58 -17.61
N THR A 129 -7.91 -7.80 -18.02
CA THR A 129 -8.49 -9.00 -17.41
C THR A 129 -7.40 -9.73 -16.65
N VAL A 130 -7.67 -10.00 -15.39
CA VAL A 130 -6.77 -10.74 -14.51
C VAL A 130 -7.28 -12.17 -14.43
N ASN A 131 -6.44 -13.15 -14.82
CA ASN A 131 -6.74 -14.56 -14.81
C ASN A 131 -5.67 -15.32 -14.03
N GLY A 132 -6.03 -16.48 -13.48
CA GLY A 132 -5.08 -17.35 -12.79
C GLY A 132 -5.25 -17.34 -11.27
N SER A 133 -4.22 -17.81 -10.57
CA SER A 133 -4.28 -17.98 -9.11
C SER A 133 -4.27 -16.64 -8.40
N ASP A 134 -5.20 -16.45 -7.46
CA ASP A 134 -5.27 -15.27 -6.59
C ASP A 134 -3.99 -15.08 -5.76
N LEU A 135 -3.25 -16.16 -5.46
CA LEU A 135 -1.97 -16.07 -4.78
C LEU A 135 -0.91 -15.28 -5.56
N ILE A 136 -1.01 -15.25 -6.89
CA ILE A 136 -0.05 -14.54 -7.75
C ILE A 136 -0.59 -13.19 -8.19
N THR A 137 -1.90 -13.11 -8.45
CA THR A 137 -2.54 -11.92 -9.00
C THR A 137 -3.08 -10.97 -7.94
N GLY A 138 -3.36 -11.48 -6.73
CA GLY A 138 -4.03 -10.78 -5.65
C GLY A 138 -5.57 -10.84 -5.74
N GLY A 139 -6.09 -11.48 -6.80
CA GLY A 139 -7.52 -11.67 -7.01
C GLY A 139 -8.32 -10.36 -7.02
N LYS A 140 -9.52 -10.40 -6.46
CA LYS A 140 -10.44 -9.26 -6.39
C LYS A 140 -10.06 -8.19 -5.34
N PHE A 141 -9.08 -8.45 -4.50
CA PHE A 141 -8.60 -7.43 -3.56
C PHE A 141 -7.63 -6.46 -4.26
N GLY A 142 -6.89 -6.97 -5.24
CA GLY A 142 -5.89 -6.24 -6.00
C GLY A 142 -4.49 -6.84 -5.85
N PHE A 143 -3.56 -6.38 -6.66
CA PHE A 143 -2.19 -6.89 -6.74
C PHE A 143 -1.48 -6.94 -5.37
N GLU A 144 -1.82 -6.03 -4.48
CA GLU A 144 -1.29 -5.96 -3.11
C GLU A 144 -1.60 -7.20 -2.25
N ALA A 145 -2.60 -8.01 -2.62
CA ALA A 145 -2.89 -9.29 -1.95
C ALA A 145 -2.15 -10.50 -2.57
N SER A 146 -1.08 -10.27 -3.33
CA SER A 146 -0.31 -11.32 -4.00
C SER A 146 0.99 -11.67 -3.27
N LEU A 147 1.51 -12.89 -3.50
CA LEU A 147 2.85 -13.28 -3.06
C LEU A 147 3.95 -12.43 -3.71
N VAL A 148 3.72 -11.96 -4.92
CA VAL A 148 4.66 -11.06 -5.60
C VAL A 148 4.78 -9.75 -4.83
N ALA A 149 3.66 -9.17 -4.41
CA ALA A 149 3.65 -7.99 -3.55
C ALA A 149 4.34 -8.28 -2.20
N THR A 150 4.10 -9.45 -1.58
CA THR A 150 4.78 -9.84 -0.33
C THR A 150 6.30 -9.76 -0.47
N VAL A 151 6.85 -10.37 -1.54
CA VAL A 151 8.30 -10.37 -1.79
C VAL A 151 8.83 -8.95 -1.98
N LEU A 152 8.15 -8.15 -2.81
CA LEU A 152 8.53 -6.75 -3.05
C LEU A 152 8.51 -5.92 -1.76
N ILE A 153 7.45 -6.03 -0.98
CA ILE A 153 7.31 -5.33 0.30
C ILE A 153 8.45 -5.70 1.27
N VAL A 154 8.75 -7.00 1.42
CA VAL A 154 9.84 -7.46 2.30
C VAL A 154 11.19 -6.92 1.83
N VAL A 155 11.47 -6.93 0.53
CA VAL A 155 12.71 -6.36 -0.03
C VAL A 155 12.79 -4.86 0.29
N VAL A 156 11.70 -4.12 0.13
CA VAL A 156 11.67 -2.68 0.45
C VAL A 156 11.87 -2.43 1.94
N ILE A 157 11.25 -3.22 2.84
CA ILE A 157 11.48 -3.13 4.29
C ILE A 157 12.97 -3.27 4.62
N LEU A 158 13.61 -4.33 4.11
CA LEU A 158 15.02 -4.61 4.37
C LEU A 158 15.92 -3.50 3.83
N TYR A 159 15.60 -2.98 2.64
CA TYR A 159 16.33 -1.88 2.03
C TYR A 159 16.21 -0.60 2.86
N LEU A 160 15.00 -0.19 3.25
CA LEU A 160 14.78 1.03 4.02
C LEU A 160 15.39 0.94 5.42
N ASP A 161 15.20 -0.19 6.13
CA ASP A 161 15.78 -0.37 7.46
C ASP A 161 17.31 -0.29 7.40
N LYS A 162 17.95 -0.99 6.47
CA LYS A 162 19.41 -0.98 6.31
C LYS A 162 19.93 0.43 6.02
N ASN A 163 19.35 1.15 5.05
CA ASN A 163 19.92 2.43 4.60
C ASN A 163 19.63 3.59 5.56
N TYR A 164 18.56 3.55 6.34
CA TYR A 164 18.18 4.65 7.22
C TYR A 164 18.51 4.42 8.69
N ARG A 165 18.74 3.16 9.10
CA ARG A 165 19.20 2.83 10.46
C ARG A 165 20.58 3.43 10.76
N GLU A 166 21.52 3.39 9.81
CA GLU A 166 22.93 3.75 9.98
C GLU A 166 23.21 5.25 9.84
N GLN A 167 22.24 6.04 9.38
CA GLN A 167 22.38 7.50 9.19
C GLN A 167 21.96 8.30 10.44
N LYS A 168 22.46 7.89 11.62
CA LYS A 168 22.31 8.69 12.85
C LYS A 168 23.37 9.76 12.96
#